data_1e61a3a812341e7a14e1529f73faa22b
#
_entry.id   1e61a3a812341e7a14e1529f73faa22b
#
_cell.length_a   1.000
_cell.length_b   1.000
_cell.length_c   1.000
_cell.angle_alpha   90.00
_cell.angle_beta   90.00
_cell.angle_gamma   90.00
#
_symmetry.space_group_name_H-M   'P 1'
#
loop_
_entity.id
_entity.type
_entity.pdbx_description
1 polymer ?
#
loop_
_entity_poly.entity_id
_entity_poly.type
_entity_poly.pdbx_seq_one_letter_code
_entity_poly.pdbx_strand_id
1 'polypeptide(L)'
;MRPFSDPVNKPAMSWTPHTTVATVVEDNGRFLLVEEIDSGQAVFNQPAGHLDEGETLFEAAVRETLEETAWHVTLTDYLGAYVYKAPNEVTYVRHSFVASARHHDDSLPLDKGIIAAHWLLPDEIFAEGFAARSPLVARCVKDYLSGRRLPLDAVSHYL
;
A
#
# COMPACT_ATOMS: atom_id res chain seq x y z
N MET A 1 -21.78 -13.13 32.85
CA MET A 1 -21.90 -12.91 31.41
C MET A 1 -22.80 -11.70 31.22
N ARG A 2 -22.26 -10.53 30.85
CA ARG A 2 -23.08 -9.33 30.61
C ARG A 2 -23.58 -9.41 29.16
N PRO A 3 -24.87 -9.19 28.88
CA PRO A 3 -25.36 -9.15 27.51
C PRO A 3 -24.73 -7.96 26.81
N PHE A 4 -24.32 -8.17 25.56
CA PHE A 4 -23.96 -7.07 24.65
C PHE A 4 -25.17 -6.11 24.59
N SER A 5 -24.97 -4.89 25.07
CA SER A 5 -25.96 -3.85 24.93
C SER A 5 -26.07 -3.48 23.41
N ASP A 6 -27.30 -3.49 22.92
CA ASP A 6 -27.64 -3.01 21.60
C ASP A 6 -27.04 -1.61 21.35
N PRO A 7 -26.57 -1.32 20.13
CA PRO A 7 -26.04 -0.02 19.77
C PRO A 7 -27.18 1.00 19.69
N VAL A 8 -27.54 1.57 20.83
CA VAL A 8 -28.49 2.69 20.88
C VAL A 8 -27.78 3.92 20.38
N ASN A 9 -28.24 4.45 19.24
CA ASN A 9 -27.96 5.77 18.70
C ASN A 9 -26.48 6.07 18.40
N LYS A 10 -25.96 5.52 17.29
CA LYS A 10 -24.74 6.08 16.70
C LYS A 10 -25.07 7.49 16.16
N PRO A 11 -24.28 8.52 16.54
CA PRO A 11 -24.42 9.82 15.90
C PRO A 11 -24.20 9.68 14.39
N ALA A 12 -24.85 10.53 13.59
CA ALA A 12 -24.94 10.47 12.13
C ALA A 12 -23.59 10.53 11.38
N MET A 13 -22.46 10.66 12.07
CA MET A 13 -21.10 10.60 11.53
C MET A 13 -20.21 9.80 12.48
N SER A 14 -20.13 8.48 12.27
CA SER A 14 -19.11 7.68 12.94
C SER A 14 -17.79 7.86 12.22
N TRP A 15 -16.73 8.20 12.97
CA TRP A 15 -15.37 8.19 12.43
C TRP A 15 -14.99 6.78 11.96
N THR A 16 -14.48 6.67 10.74
CA THR A 16 -14.01 5.42 10.15
C THR A 16 -12.65 5.63 9.49
N PRO A 17 -11.63 4.82 9.81
CA PRO A 17 -10.38 4.85 9.06
C PRO A 17 -10.58 4.20 7.68
N HIS A 18 -9.72 4.57 6.73
CA HIS A 18 -9.65 3.93 5.42
C HIS A 18 -8.68 2.76 5.48
N THR A 19 -9.14 1.57 5.11
CA THR A 19 -8.27 0.40 4.95
C THR A 19 -7.65 0.43 3.57
N THR A 20 -6.32 0.37 3.53
CA THR A 20 -5.54 0.35 2.28
C THR A 20 -4.51 -0.78 2.31
N VAL A 21 -4.05 -1.15 1.14
CA VAL A 21 -2.96 -2.11 0.92
C VAL A 21 -1.82 -1.43 0.18
N ALA A 22 -0.61 -1.97 0.35
CA ALA A 22 0.55 -1.55 -0.43
C ALA A 22 1.51 -2.73 -0.60
N THR A 23 2.32 -2.68 -1.65
CA THR A 23 3.38 -3.68 -1.89
C THR A 23 4.76 -3.03 -1.91
N VAL A 24 5.69 -3.67 -1.24
CA VAL A 24 7.12 -3.42 -1.38
C VAL A 24 7.67 -4.50 -2.29
N VAL A 25 8.02 -4.11 -3.50
CA VAL A 25 8.58 -5.00 -4.53
C VAL A 25 10.02 -4.58 -4.76
N GLU A 26 10.95 -5.49 -4.53
CA GLU A 26 12.38 -5.25 -4.75
C GLU A 26 12.89 -6.18 -5.86
N ASP A 27 13.70 -5.63 -6.75
CA ASP A 27 14.44 -6.38 -7.75
C ASP A 27 15.82 -5.74 -7.98
N ASN A 28 16.86 -6.54 -7.83
CA ASN A 28 18.26 -6.11 -8.02
C ASN A 28 18.64 -4.84 -7.25
N GLY A 29 18.18 -4.71 -6.00
CA GLY A 29 18.45 -3.57 -5.12
C GLY A 29 17.62 -2.33 -5.42
N ARG A 30 16.64 -2.41 -6.31
CA ARG A 30 15.72 -1.33 -6.66
C ARG A 30 14.31 -1.66 -6.19
N PHE A 31 13.57 -0.63 -5.83
CA PHE A 31 12.19 -0.72 -5.36
C PHE A 31 11.24 -0.16 -6.39
N LEU A 32 10.14 -0.88 -6.62
CA LEU A 32 9.07 -0.45 -7.52
C LEU A 32 8.22 0.61 -6.81
N LEU A 33 8.20 1.82 -7.36
CA LEU A 33 7.34 2.91 -6.92
C LEU A 33 6.52 3.42 -8.09
N VAL A 34 5.37 4.00 -7.80
CA VAL A 34 4.53 4.73 -8.74
C VAL A 34 4.76 6.23 -8.59
N GLU A 35 4.80 6.92 -9.70
CA GLU A 35 4.69 8.37 -9.79
C GLU A 35 3.25 8.71 -10.11
N GLU A 36 2.60 9.47 -9.24
CA GLU A 36 1.18 9.77 -9.31
C GLU A 36 0.91 11.25 -9.07
N ILE A 37 -0.25 11.73 -9.49
CA ILE A 37 -0.71 13.09 -9.18
C ILE A 37 -1.50 13.06 -7.88
N ASP A 38 -1.01 13.78 -6.87
CA ASP A 38 -1.74 14.06 -5.65
C ASP A 38 -1.85 15.58 -5.43
N SER A 39 -3.09 16.06 -5.30
CA SER A 39 -3.37 17.51 -5.11
C SER A 39 -2.69 18.41 -6.14
N GLY A 40 -2.58 17.93 -7.39
CA GLY A 40 -1.97 18.66 -8.51
C GLY A 40 -0.45 18.60 -8.56
N GLN A 41 0.19 17.81 -7.73
CA GLN A 41 1.65 17.61 -7.71
C GLN A 41 2.00 16.16 -7.99
N ALA A 42 3.13 15.93 -8.67
CA ALA A 42 3.68 14.61 -8.85
C ALA A 42 4.38 14.16 -7.57
N VAL A 43 3.99 13.00 -7.06
CA VAL A 43 4.55 12.38 -5.86
C VAL A 43 4.81 10.91 -6.10
N PHE A 44 5.65 10.32 -5.27
CA PHE A 44 5.97 8.89 -5.32
C PHE A 44 5.35 8.11 -4.16
N ASN A 45 4.85 6.93 -4.46
CA ASN A 45 4.28 6.01 -3.48
C ASN A 45 4.67 4.57 -3.81
N GLN A 46 4.53 3.64 -2.84
CA GLN A 46 4.43 2.24 -3.22
C GLN A 46 3.16 2.04 -4.05
N PRO A 47 3.09 0.98 -4.91
CA PRO A 47 1.81 0.54 -5.45
C PRO A 47 0.84 0.30 -4.30
N ALA A 48 -0.28 1.03 -4.28
CA ALA A 48 -1.16 1.07 -3.11
C ALA A 48 -2.55 1.60 -3.43
N GLY A 49 -3.57 1.03 -2.81
CA GLY A 49 -4.94 1.50 -2.95
C GLY A 49 -5.87 0.98 -1.87
N HIS A 50 -7.16 1.21 -2.04
CA HIS A 50 -8.18 0.84 -1.09
C HIS A 50 -8.55 -0.65 -1.20
N LEU A 51 -8.95 -1.22 -0.07
CA LEU A 51 -9.60 -2.53 -0.05
C LEU A 51 -11.03 -2.37 -0.58
N ASP A 52 -11.40 -3.18 -1.56
CA ASP A 52 -12.76 -3.24 -2.08
C ASP A 52 -13.64 -4.21 -1.29
N GLU A 53 -14.96 -4.02 -1.37
CA GLU A 53 -15.93 -4.88 -0.69
C GLU A 53 -15.84 -6.34 -1.21
N GLY A 54 -15.71 -7.29 -0.30
CA GLY A 54 -15.64 -8.72 -0.62
C GLY A 54 -14.25 -9.21 -1.08
N GLU A 55 -13.27 -8.34 -1.09
CA GLU A 55 -11.88 -8.63 -1.48
C GLU A 55 -11.02 -8.94 -0.26
N THR A 56 -10.12 -9.91 -0.36
CA THR A 56 -9.09 -10.12 0.65
C THR A 56 -7.99 -9.04 0.53
N LEU A 57 -7.27 -8.79 1.62
CA LEU A 57 -6.10 -7.89 1.57
C LEU A 57 -5.04 -8.36 0.56
N PHE A 58 -4.94 -9.68 0.33
CA PHE A 58 -3.99 -10.25 -0.64
C PHE A 58 -4.42 -9.96 -2.07
N GLU A 59 -5.69 -10.16 -2.40
CA GLU A 59 -6.24 -9.83 -3.71
C GLU A 59 -6.11 -8.35 -4.00
N ALA A 60 -6.46 -7.49 -3.02
CA ALA A 60 -6.30 -6.04 -3.15
C ALA A 60 -4.85 -5.65 -3.45
N ALA A 61 -3.88 -6.20 -2.71
CA ALA A 61 -2.47 -5.85 -2.90
C ALA A 61 -1.94 -6.25 -4.28
N VAL A 62 -2.33 -7.42 -4.79
CA VAL A 62 -1.96 -7.89 -6.13
C VAL A 62 -2.66 -7.06 -7.20
N ARG A 63 -3.96 -6.78 -7.07
CA ARG A 63 -4.75 -5.97 -7.99
C ARG A 63 -4.18 -4.56 -8.12
N GLU A 64 -4.01 -3.85 -7.02
CA GLU A 64 -3.48 -2.48 -7.03
C GLU A 64 -2.09 -2.40 -7.66
N THR A 65 -1.22 -3.37 -7.36
CA THR A 65 0.11 -3.42 -7.97
C THR A 65 0.02 -3.58 -9.48
N LEU A 66 -0.87 -4.45 -9.97
CA LEU A 66 -1.06 -4.67 -11.40
C LEU A 66 -1.66 -3.43 -12.08
N GLU A 67 -2.69 -2.83 -11.51
CA GLU A 67 -3.40 -1.67 -12.06
C GLU A 67 -2.50 -0.42 -12.14
N GLU A 68 -1.65 -0.23 -11.15
CA GLU A 68 -0.79 0.96 -11.08
C GLU A 68 0.56 0.78 -11.78
N THR A 69 1.03 -0.45 -12.00
CA THR A 69 2.39 -0.68 -12.51
C THR A 69 2.47 -1.60 -13.72
N ALA A 70 1.38 -2.29 -14.08
CA ALA A 70 1.35 -3.38 -15.06
C ALA A 70 2.29 -4.56 -14.72
N TRP A 71 2.76 -4.66 -13.47
CA TRP A 71 3.55 -5.78 -12.99
C TRP A 71 2.66 -6.83 -12.31
N HIS A 72 2.77 -8.07 -12.80
CA HIS A 72 2.28 -9.24 -12.08
C HIS A 72 3.24 -9.59 -10.96
N VAL A 73 2.72 -9.72 -9.75
CA VAL A 73 3.52 -10.02 -8.56
C VAL A 73 2.97 -11.21 -7.79
N THR A 74 3.83 -11.81 -6.98
CA THR A 74 3.44 -12.82 -5.98
C THR A 74 3.82 -12.30 -4.61
N LEU A 75 2.85 -12.22 -3.68
CA LEU A 75 3.13 -11.88 -2.30
C LEU A 75 3.99 -12.95 -1.65
N THR A 76 5.00 -12.54 -0.91
CA THR A 76 5.91 -13.45 -0.20
C THR A 76 5.79 -13.34 1.31
N ASP A 77 5.59 -12.14 1.82
CA ASP A 77 5.53 -11.86 3.25
C ASP A 77 4.57 -10.72 3.57
N TYR A 78 4.16 -10.64 4.82
CA TYR A 78 3.50 -9.47 5.37
C TYR A 78 4.52 -8.57 6.05
N LEU A 79 4.62 -7.32 5.61
CA LEU A 79 5.56 -6.36 6.20
C LEU A 79 5.00 -5.78 7.50
N GLY A 80 3.71 -5.53 7.56
CA GLY A 80 3.02 -5.03 8.74
C GLY A 80 1.87 -4.08 8.45
N ALA A 81 1.18 -3.66 9.51
CA ALA A 81 0.16 -2.63 9.49
C ALA A 81 0.75 -1.29 9.92
N TYR A 82 0.36 -0.23 9.23
CA TYR A 82 0.81 1.14 9.48
C TYR A 82 -0.41 2.04 9.62
N VAL A 83 -0.52 2.73 10.75
CA VAL A 83 -1.58 3.72 10.96
C VAL A 83 -1.00 5.10 10.69
N TYR A 84 -1.59 5.80 9.75
CA TYR A 84 -1.14 7.13 9.33
C TYR A 84 -2.31 8.10 9.24
N LYS A 85 -2.21 9.22 9.94
CA LYS A 85 -3.15 10.34 9.80
C LYS A 85 -2.56 11.34 8.82
N ALA A 86 -3.20 11.47 7.66
CA ALA A 86 -2.78 12.38 6.62
C ALA A 86 -3.13 13.85 6.95
N PRO A 87 -2.49 14.83 6.28
CA PRO A 87 -2.79 16.24 6.51
C PRO A 87 -4.25 16.65 6.25
N ASN A 88 -4.97 15.89 5.42
CA ASN A 88 -6.41 16.08 5.17
C ASN A 88 -7.31 15.46 6.26
N GLU A 89 -6.75 15.13 7.43
CA GLU A 89 -7.43 14.54 8.59
C GLU A 89 -7.93 13.09 8.39
N VAL A 90 -7.74 12.48 7.22
CA VAL A 90 -8.08 11.08 6.97
C VAL A 90 -7.06 10.17 7.65
N THR A 91 -7.54 9.18 8.41
CA THR A 91 -6.70 8.13 8.99
C THR A 91 -6.72 6.91 8.08
N TYR A 92 -5.54 6.47 7.67
CA TYR A 92 -5.35 5.25 6.90
C TYR A 92 -4.79 4.13 7.79
N VAL A 93 -5.34 2.94 7.64
CA VAL A 93 -4.74 1.70 8.14
C VAL A 93 -4.22 0.95 6.92
N ARG A 94 -2.92 1.07 6.68
CA ARG A 94 -2.26 0.45 5.53
C ARG A 94 -1.70 -0.90 5.92
N HIS A 95 -2.10 -1.94 5.19
CA HIS A 95 -1.49 -3.26 5.24
C HIS A 95 -0.46 -3.38 4.13
N SER A 96 0.82 -3.45 4.49
CA SER A 96 1.92 -3.54 3.53
C SER A 96 2.44 -4.97 3.42
N PHE A 97 2.66 -5.40 2.18
CA PHE A 97 3.16 -6.73 1.84
C PHE A 97 4.49 -6.63 1.10
N VAL A 98 5.30 -7.67 1.21
CA VAL A 98 6.45 -7.88 0.35
C VAL A 98 6.00 -8.73 -0.82
N ALA A 99 6.43 -8.39 -2.01
CA ALA A 99 6.10 -9.12 -3.21
C ALA A 99 7.30 -9.27 -4.15
N SER A 100 7.29 -10.34 -4.92
CA SER A 100 8.26 -10.59 -5.99
C SER A 100 7.63 -10.26 -7.34
N ALA A 101 8.31 -9.48 -8.17
CA ALA A 101 7.94 -9.23 -9.55
C ALA A 101 8.04 -10.52 -10.39
N ARG A 102 7.05 -10.75 -11.24
CA ARG A 102 7.01 -11.93 -12.12
C ARG A 102 7.25 -11.56 -13.57
N HIS A 103 6.35 -10.78 -14.13
CA HIS A 103 6.47 -10.24 -15.50
C HIS A 103 5.70 -8.93 -15.59
N HIS A 104 6.14 -8.09 -16.53
CA HIS A 104 5.45 -6.86 -16.90
C HIS A 104 4.55 -7.11 -18.10
N ASP A 105 3.33 -6.59 -18.05
CA ASP A 105 2.38 -6.68 -19.16
C ASP A 105 2.24 -5.31 -19.85
N ASP A 106 3.02 -5.11 -20.90
CA ASP A 106 3.03 -3.86 -21.68
C ASP A 106 1.69 -3.52 -22.36
N SER A 107 0.74 -4.47 -22.39
CA SER A 107 -0.58 -4.26 -23.00
C SER A 107 -1.57 -3.57 -22.04
N LEU A 108 -1.29 -3.55 -20.75
CA LEU A 108 -2.18 -2.98 -19.75
C LEU A 108 -1.99 -1.48 -19.61
N PRO A 109 -3.08 -0.69 -19.65
CA PRO A 109 -3.01 0.71 -19.28
C PRO A 109 -2.79 0.83 -17.77
N LEU A 110 -2.11 1.88 -17.34
CA LEU A 110 -2.02 2.23 -15.92
C LEU A 110 -3.28 2.98 -15.47
N ASP A 111 -3.58 2.88 -14.19
CA ASP A 111 -4.72 3.56 -13.59
C ASP A 111 -4.66 5.08 -13.79
N LYS A 112 -5.85 5.67 -13.79
CA LYS A 112 -6.00 7.12 -13.89
C LYS A 112 -5.28 7.82 -12.74
N GLY A 113 -4.43 8.81 -13.09
CA GLY A 113 -3.63 9.57 -12.12
C GLY A 113 -2.24 9.02 -11.93
N ILE A 114 -1.94 7.81 -12.39
CA ILE A 114 -0.59 7.26 -12.43
C ILE A 114 0.13 7.82 -13.66
N ILE A 115 1.30 8.42 -13.44
CA ILE A 115 2.16 8.95 -14.50
C ILE A 115 3.03 7.82 -15.06
N ALA A 116 3.72 7.10 -14.17
CA ALA A 116 4.62 5.99 -14.53
C ALA A 116 4.96 5.14 -13.30
N ALA A 117 5.46 3.94 -13.55
CA ALA A 117 6.12 3.10 -12.56
C ALA A 117 7.64 3.17 -12.73
N HIS A 118 8.36 3.22 -11.62
CA HIS A 118 9.82 3.40 -11.59
C HIS A 118 10.47 2.38 -10.66
N TRP A 119 11.66 1.94 -11.04
CA TRP A 119 12.54 1.15 -10.19
C TRP A 119 13.64 2.05 -9.62
N LEU A 120 13.54 2.41 -8.33
CA LEU A 120 14.40 3.37 -7.67
C LEU A 120 15.33 2.71 -6.65
N LEU A 121 16.55 3.22 -6.55
CA LEU A 121 17.51 2.83 -5.51
C LEU A 121 17.09 3.41 -4.14
N PRO A 122 17.44 2.75 -3.03
CA PRO A 122 17.20 3.29 -1.69
C PRO A 122 17.72 4.72 -1.50
N ASP A 123 18.90 5.04 -2.01
CA ASP A 123 19.49 6.37 -1.89
C ASP A 123 18.65 7.45 -2.60
N GLU A 124 17.97 7.11 -3.71
CA GLU A 124 17.04 8.01 -4.37
C GLU A 124 15.79 8.26 -3.52
N ILE A 125 15.26 7.19 -2.90
CA ILE A 125 14.05 7.25 -2.05
C ILE A 125 14.32 8.02 -0.75
N PHE A 126 15.53 7.89 -0.20
CA PHE A 126 15.92 8.55 1.06
C PHE A 126 16.56 9.93 0.88
N ALA A 127 16.74 10.36 -0.38
CA ALA A 127 17.32 11.65 -0.67
C ALA A 127 16.49 12.81 -0.07
N GLU A 128 17.16 13.84 0.38
CA GLU A 128 16.50 15.08 0.79
C GLU A 128 15.72 15.68 -0.39
N GLY A 129 14.46 16.05 -0.14
CA GLY A 129 13.59 16.62 -1.16
C GLY A 129 12.89 15.57 -2.06
N PHE A 130 13.06 14.26 -1.78
CA PHE A 130 12.29 13.25 -2.48
C PHE A 130 10.79 13.46 -2.25
N ALA A 131 10.02 13.57 -3.35
CA ALA A 131 8.61 13.90 -3.31
C ALA A 131 7.74 12.68 -2.91
N ALA A 132 7.94 12.14 -1.71
CA ALA A 132 7.15 11.04 -1.20
C ALA A 132 5.71 11.49 -0.89
N ARG A 133 4.72 10.70 -1.27
CA ARG A 133 3.31 10.96 -0.94
C ARG A 133 3.06 11.00 0.57
N SER A 134 3.79 10.19 1.33
CA SER A 134 3.69 10.13 2.79
C SER A 134 4.99 9.62 3.41
N PRO A 135 5.18 9.78 4.72
CA PRO A 135 6.31 9.19 5.44
C PRO A 135 6.38 7.67 5.33
N LEU A 136 5.26 7.01 4.99
CA LEU A 136 5.21 5.56 4.87
C LEU A 136 6.05 5.02 3.72
N VAL A 137 6.30 5.83 2.67
CA VAL A 137 7.11 5.41 1.52
C VAL A 137 8.51 5.00 1.97
N ALA A 138 9.23 5.90 2.63
CA ALA A 138 10.56 5.61 3.16
C ALA A 138 10.52 4.60 4.31
N ARG A 139 9.48 4.66 5.16
CA ARG A 139 9.34 3.75 6.31
C ARG A 139 9.23 2.30 5.87
N CYS A 140 8.39 1.99 4.90
CA CYS A 140 8.21 0.62 4.40
C CYS A 140 9.50 0.07 3.78
N VAL A 141 10.23 0.89 3.03
CA VAL A 141 11.53 0.49 2.45
C VAL A 141 12.56 0.23 3.56
N LYS A 142 12.63 1.08 4.59
CA LYS A 142 13.51 0.87 5.75
C LYS A 142 13.19 -0.42 6.50
N ASP A 143 11.91 -0.68 6.76
CA ASP A 143 11.47 -1.90 7.44
C ASP A 143 11.80 -3.14 6.60
N TYR A 144 11.63 -3.09 5.28
CA TYR A 144 12.07 -4.13 4.36
C TYR A 144 13.58 -4.38 4.46
N LEU A 145 14.39 -3.33 4.37
CA LEU A 145 15.85 -3.40 4.41
C LEU A 145 16.37 -3.88 5.77
N SER A 146 15.63 -3.64 6.86
CA SER A 146 15.97 -4.18 8.19
C SER A 146 15.73 -5.68 8.32
N GLY A 147 15.19 -6.33 7.29
CA GLY A 147 14.87 -7.75 7.30
C GLY A 147 13.51 -8.09 7.92
N ARG A 148 12.65 -7.09 8.18
CA ARG A 148 11.32 -7.33 8.73
C ARG A 148 10.49 -8.15 7.75
N ARG A 149 10.08 -9.34 8.20
CA ARG A 149 9.23 -10.29 7.47
C ARG A 149 8.32 -10.98 8.47
N LEU A 150 7.03 -10.91 8.20
CA LEU A 150 6.02 -11.69 8.91
C LEU A 150 5.41 -12.69 7.93
N PRO A 151 5.05 -13.89 8.39
CA PRO A 151 4.40 -14.85 7.50
C PRO A 151 3.06 -14.30 7.01
N LEU A 152 2.65 -14.69 5.80
CA LEU A 152 1.37 -14.25 5.23
C LEU A 152 0.18 -14.72 6.08
N ASP A 153 0.29 -15.85 6.76
CA ASP A 153 -0.74 -16.38 7.66
C ASP A 153 -0.91 -15.57 8.97
N ALA A 154 -0.07 -14.53 9.19
CA ALA A 154 -0.35 -13.51 10.21
C ALA A 154 -1.63 -12.71 9.89
N VAL A 155 -2.13 -12.81 8.65
CA VAL A 155 -3.39 -12.22 8.22
C VAL A 155 -4.36 -13.34 7.85
N SER A 156 -5.53 -13.36 8.49
CA SER A 156 -6.60 -14.34 8.21
C SER A 156 -7.82 -13.62 7.66
N HIS A 157 -8.46 -14.24 6.68
CA HIS A 157 -9.67 -13.72 6.05
C HIS A 157 -10.84 -14.68 6.27
N TYR A 158 -12.00 -14.13 6.59
CA TYR A 158 -13.27 -14.85 6.78
C TYR A 158 -14.36 -14.08 6.03
N LEU A 159 -14.37 -14.21 4.69
CA LEU A 159 -15.28 -13.48 3.78
C LEU A 159 -16.40 -14.38 3.28
#